data_eec78fb54d41046c11f360aba2d0110b
#
_entry.id   eec78fb54d41046c11f360aba2d0110b
#
_cell.length_a   1.000
_cell.length_b   1.000
_cell.length_c   1.000
_cell.angle_alpha   90.00
_cell.angle_beta   90.00
_cell.angle_gamma   90.00
#
_symmetry.space_group_name_H-M   'P 1'
#
loop_
_entity.id
_entity.type
_entity.pdbx_description
1 polymer ?
#
loop_
_entity_poly.entity_id
_entity_poly.type
_entity_poly.pdbx_seq_one_letter_code
_entity_poly.pdbx_strand_id
1 'polypeptide(L)'
;MISPIFVIPADYTYYLFSHIYPKLGQEWTLTLSDELAQRKIHFNRFTPPSSDRQRYTLSAYLAARLAYRLAVWHEIAQWYGYRSVAGFSEGISAFSPEDLYSNLMGARLSLTLILNGDATNLEHYNQSMQRIIPSALDQLEAQPRQATQQWFDLIDGQWWNSQERVPDKFLVLKRDYHLADKRYPVLPFGETTPPHYLTLPDVYAGYSLKQLAEFQLWPTKQMANLPVPKTYWKEADFADLAEKARQIDQKTRPKTTKND
;
A
#
# COMPACT_ATOMS: atom_id res chain seq x y z
N MET A 1 -5.70 17.19 -6.43
CA MET A 1 -5.20 16.15 -7.33
C MET A 1 -5.15 14.90 -6.50
N ILE A 2 -6.03 13.93 -6.76
CA ILE A 2 -6.00 12.63 -6.04
C ILE A 2 -4.71 11.96 -6.50
N SER A 3 -3.85 11.59 -5.57
CA SER A 3 -2.60 10.91 -5.89
C SER A 3 -2.90 9.61 -6.66
N PRO A 4 -2.22 9.30 -7.76
CA PRO A 4 -2.37 8.01 -8.45
C PRO A 4 -2.06 6.81 -7.55
N ILE A 5 -1.37 7.00 -6.45
CA ILE A 5 -1.04 6.00 -5.41
C ILE A 5 -2.28 5.32 -4.84
N PHE A 6 -3.36 6.07 -4.65
CA PHE A 6 -4.65 5.59 -4.14
C PHE A 6 -5.35 4.57 -5.06
N VAL A 7 -5.21 4.72 -6.37
CA VAL A 7 -5.94 3.91 -7.36
C VAL A 7 -5.36 2.50 -7.46
N ILE A 8 -4.04 2.35 -7.36
CA ILE A 8 -3.36 1.06 -7.56
C ILE A 8 -3.86 -0.04 -6.59
N PRO A 9 -3.93 0.16 -5.26
CA PRO A 9 -4.44 -0.88 -4.38
C PRO A 9 -5.95 -1.12 -4.51
N ALA A 10 -6.72 -0.10 -4.92
CA ALA A 10 -8.13 -0.28 -5.21
C ALA A 10 -8.33 -1.24 -6.40
N ASP A 11 -7.61 -1.01 -7.50
CA ASP A 11 -7.67 -1.85 -8.70
C ASP A 11 -7.12 -3.25 -8.43
N TYR A 12 -6.02 -3.38 -7.66
CA TYR A 12 -5.53 -4.68 -7.22
C TYR A 12 -6.55 -5.43 -6.35
N THR A 13 -7.32 -4.74 -5.51
CA THR A 13 -8.36 -5.38 -4.70
C THR A 13 -9.44 -6.01 -5.60
N TYR A 14 -9.94 -5.26 -6.58
CA TYR A 14 -10.92 -5.78 -7.53
C TYR A 14 -10.33 -6.90 -8.40
N TYR A 15 -9.13 -6.72 -8.92
CA TYR A 15 -8.43 -7.73 -9.71
C TYR A 15 -8.22 -9.04 -8.93
N LEU A 16 -7.70 -8.96 -7.73
CA LEU A 16 -7.47 -10.14 -6.89
C LEU A 16 -8.79 -10.82 -6.52
N PHE A 17 -9.82 -10.05 -6.18
CA PHE A 17 -11.15 -10.59 -5.90
C PHE A 17 -11.68 -11.41 -7.07
N SER A 18 -11.60 -10.90 -8.29
CA SER A 18 -12.08 -11.59 -9.50
C SER A 18 -11.36 -12.92 -9.76
N HIS A 19 -10.12 -13.07 -9.29
CA HIS A 19 -9.33 -14.29 -9.42
C HIS A 19 -9.52 -15.26 -8.24
N ILE A 20 -9.69 -14.74 -7.04
CA ILE A 20 -9.81 -15.52 -5.79
C ILE A 20 -11.19 -16.16 -5.68
N TYR A 21 -12.26 -15.38 -5.90
CA TYR A 21 -13.62 -15.86 -5.65
C TYR A 21 -13.97 -17.15 -6.39
N PRO A 22 -13.70 -17.30 -7.71
CA PRO A 22 -13.99 -18.54 -8.42
C PRO A 22 -13.12 -19.74 -8.02
N LYS A 23 -11.97 -19.50 -7.40
CA LYS A 23 -10.98 -20.53 -7.02
C LYS A 23 -10.82 -20.69 -5.50
N LEU A 24 -11.71 -20.08 -4.72
CA LEU A 24 -11.58 -20.08 -3.25
C LEU A 24 -11.51 -21.52 -2.71
N GLY A 25 -10.50 -21.79 -1.89
CA GLY A 25 -10.24 -23.11 -1.30
C GLY A 25 -9.38 -24.04 -2.17
N GLN A 26 -9.10 -23.68 -3.41
CA GLN A 26 -8.15 -24.41 -4.27
C GLN A 26 -6.71 -23.96 -3.97
N GLU A 27 -5.76 -24.84 -4.28
CA GLU A 27 -4.34 -24.52 -4.28
C GLU A 27 -3.91 -24.04 -5.67
N TRP A 28 -3.35 -22.84 -5.76
CA TRP A 28 -2.86 -22.27 -7.00
C TRP A 28 -1.93 -21.10 -6.72
N THR A 29 -1.23 -20.63 -7.75
CA THR A 29 -0.31 -19.48 -7.65
C THR A 29 -0.65 -18.44 -8.70
N LEU A 30 -0.76 -17.18 -8.27
CA LEU A 30 -0.85 -16.01 -9.13
C LEU A 30 0.54 -15.40 -9.28
N THR A 31 1.01 -15.24 -10.51
CA THR A 31 2.24 -14.51 -10.81
C THR A 31 1.86 -13.11 -11.30
N LEU A 32 2.45 -12.10 -10.69
CA LEU A 32 2.30 -10.69 -11.05
C LEU A 32 3.56 -10.20 -11.77
N SER A 33 3.48 -8.98 -12.34
CA SER A 33 4.64 -8.30 -12.92
C SER A 33 5.76 -8.14 -11.89
N ASP A 34 6.99 -8.17 -12.35
CA ASP A 34 8.17 -7.99 -11.48
C ASP A 34 8.22 -6.56 -10.92
N GLU A 35 8.66 -6.48 -9.67
CA GLU A 35 8.89 -5.22 -8.96
C GLU A 35 10.08 -5.44 -8.01
N LEU A 36 11.30 -5.25 -8.50
CA LEU A 36 12.58 -5.76 -8.02
C LEU A 36 12.61 -7.29 -7.92
N ALA A 37 11.63 -7.89 -7.27
CA ALA A 37 11.40 -9.32 -7.17
C ALA A 37 10.32 -9.78 -8.15
N GLN A 38 10.39 -11.02 -8.59
CA GLN A 38 9.22 -11.67 -9.21
C GLN A 38 8.18 -11.90 -8.12
N ARG A 39 7.03 -11.24 -8.25
CA ARG A 39 5.94 -11.29 -7.27
C ARG A 39 5.01 -12.46 -7.55
N LYS A 40 4.87 -13.36 -6.58
CA LYS A 40 3.90 -14.46 -6.61
C LYS A 40 3.04 -14.44 -5.35
N ILE A 41 1.79 -14.84 -5.49
CA ILE A 41 0.88 -15.11 -4.39
C ILE A 41 0.48 -16.56 -4.50
N HIS A 42 0.91 -17.38 -3.55
CA HIS A 42 0.53 -18.77 -3.44
C HIS A 42 -0.69 -18.91 -2.53
N PHE A 43 -1.79 -19.44 -3.06
CA PHE A 43 -3.02 -19.69 -2.34
C PHE A 43 -3.03 -21.12 -1.83
N ASN A 44 -3.28 -21.29 -0.53
CA ASN A 44 -3.30 -22.59 0.12
C ASN A 44 -4.64 -23.30 -0.11
N ARG A 45 -4.61 -24.63 -0.13
CA ARG A 45 -5.82 -25.43 -0.12
C ARG A 45 -6.49 -25.39 1.24
N PHE A 46 -7.80 -25.17 1.27
CA PHE A 46 -8.61 -25.25 2.49
C PHE A 46 -10.08 -25.55 2.13
N THR A 47 -10.88 -25.92 3.12
CA THR A 47 -12.33 -26.08 2.95
C THR A 47 -13.00 -24.72 3.12
N PRO A 48 -13.56 -24.11 2.06
CA PRO A 48 -14.23 -22.82 2.16
C PRO A 48 -15.56 -22.92 2.90
N PRO A 49 -16.12 -21.79 3.36
CA PRO A 49 -17.45 -21.76 3.96
C PRO A 49 -18.51 -22.35 3.03
N SER A 50 -19.54 -22.99 3.58
CA SER A 50 -20.66 -23.54 2.79
C SER A 50 -21.59 -22.47 2.22
N SER A 51 -21.72 -21.32 2.92
CA SER A 51 -22.54 -20.20 2.48
C SER A 51 -21.86 -19.38 1.38
N ASP A 52 -22.54 -19.17 0.25
CA ASP A 52 -22.04 -18.33 -0.85
C ASP A 52 -21.73 -16.91 -0.42
N ARG A 53 -22.58 -16.35 0.47
CA ARG A 53 -22.32 -15.03 1.04
C ARG A 53 -21.01 -14.98 1.83
N GLN A 54 -20.74 -16.00 2.63
CA GLN A 54 -19.49 -16.07 3.39
C GLN A 54 -18.28 -16.29 2.47
N ARG A 55 -18.42 -17.12 1.42
CA ARG A 55 -17.37 -17.31 0.40
C ARG A 55 -17.04 -16.01 -0.32
N TYR A 56 -18.06 -15.27 -0.74
CA TYR A 56 -17.93 -13.98 -1.38
C TYR A 56 -17.20 -12.98 -0.48
N THR A 57 -17.68 -12.84 0.75
CA THR A 57 -17.08 -11.90 1.74
C THR A 57 -15.66 -12.29 2.12
N LEU A 58 -15.37 -13.59 2.32
CA LEU A 58 -14.01 -14.06 2.61
C LEU A 58 -13.05 -13.73 1.47
N SER A 59 -13.49 -13.93 0.22
CA SER A 59 -12.70 -13.62 -0.97
C SER A 59 -12.41 -12.11 -1.07
N ALA A 60 -13.39 -11.28 -0.76
CA ALA A 60 -13.26 -9.81 -0.78
C ALA A 60 -12.26 -9.33 0.29
N TYR A 61 -12.36 -9.83 1.52
CA TYR A 61 -11.39 -9.49 2.58
C TYR A 61 -9.98 -9.97 2.26
N LEU A 62 -9.84 -11.20 1.74
CA LEU A 62 -8.54 -11.73 1.34
C LEU A 62 -7.92 -10.87 0.23
N ALA A 63 -8.71 -10.48 -0.77
CA ALA A 63 -8.26 -9.62 -1.88
C ALA A 63 -7.78 -8.25 -1.38
N ALA A 64 -8.56 -7.57 -0.53
CA ALA A 64 -8.20 -6.26 0.01
C ALA A 64 -6.93 -6.33 0.87
N ARG A 65 -6.79 -7.37 1.69
CA ARG A 65 -5.57 -7.60 2.47
C ARG A 65 -4.35 -7.79 1.58
N LEU A 66 -4.44 -8.64 0.57
CA LEU A 66 -3.34 -8.91 -0.35
C LEU A 66 -2.97 -7.67 -1.17
N ALA A 67 -3.96 -6.91 -1.64
CA ALA A 67 -3.72 -5.64 -2.36
C ALA A 67 -2.97 -4.62 -1.50
N TYR A 68 -3.35 -4.48 -0.23
CA TYR A 68 -2.62 -3.62 0.69
C TYR A 68 -1.19 -4.12 0.93
N ARG A 69 -0.97 -5.43 1.06
CA ARG A 69 0.38 -6.00 1.23
C ARG A 69 1.25 -5.84 -0.02
N LEU A 70 0.67 -5.83 -1.21
CA LEU A 70 1.39 -5.47 -2.44
C LEU A 70 1.84 -3.99 -2.41
N ALA A 71 1.00 -3.08 -1.90
CA ALA A 71 1.39 -1.69 -1.72
C ALA A 71 2.52 -1.52 -0.69
N VAL A 72 2.48 -2.27 0.41
CA VAL A 72 3.60 -2.30 1.39
C VAL A 72 4.89 -2.78 0.74
N TRP A 73 4.84 -3.82 -0.10
CA TRP A 73 6.01 -4.25 -0.86
C TRP A 73 6.50 -3.17 -1.82
N HIS A 74 5.60 -2.43 -2.45
CA HIS A 74 5.95 -1.34 -3.35
C HIS A 74 6.82 -0.29 -2.67
N GLU A 75 6.47 0.16 -1.47
CA GLU A 75 7.27 1.10 -0.68
C GLU A 75 8.69 0.56 -0.39
N ILE A 76 8.78 -0.71 -0.02
CA ILE A 76 10.06 -1.38 0.18
C ILE A 76 10.85 -1.41 -1.14
N ALA A 77 10.22 -1.86 -2.23
CA ALA A 77 10.87 -1.98 -3.53
C ALA A 77 11.38 -0.63 -4.05
N GLN A 78 10.59 0.44 -3.93
CA GLN A 78 10.99 1.80 -4.30
C GLN A 78 12.23 2.24 -3.52
N TRP A 79 12.26 2.04 -2.22
CA TRP A 79 13.41 2.43 -1.41
C TRP A 79 14.68 1.66 -1.82
N TYR A 80 14.55 0.39 -2.15
CA TYR A 80 15.67 -0.46 -2.60
C TYR A 80 16.02 -0.30 -4.09
N GLY A 81 15.40 0.65 -4.80
CA GLY A 81 15.81 1.08 -6.14
C GLY A 81 14.91 0.64 -7.28
N TYR A 82 13.69 0.17 -6.99
CA TYR A 82 12.70 -0.07 -8.03
C TYR A 82 12.39 1.21 -8.81
N ARG A 83 12.19 1.06 -10.13
CA ARG A 83 11.85 2.14 -11.04
C ARG A 83 10.83 1.64 -12.05
N SER A 84 9.62 2.16 -12.00
CA SER A 84 8.59 1.87 -13.01
C SER A 84 8.91 2.53 -14.35
N VAL A 85 9.62 3.68 -14.30
CA VAL A 85 10.07 4.43 -15.48
C VAL A 85 11.59 4.52 -15.47
N ALA A 86 12.22 4.08 -16.55
CA ALA A 86 13.66 4.15 -16.71
C ALA A 86 14.19 5.59 -16.56
N GLY A 87 15.21 5.77 -15.71
CA GLY A 87 15.84 7.09 -15.47
C GLY A 87 15.24 7.89 -14.31
N PHE A 88 14.06 7.54 -13.80
CA PHE A 88 13.45 8.21 -12.66
C PHE A 88 13.56 7.34 -11.40
N SER A 89 14.19 7.87 -10.34
CA SER A 89 14.29 7.17 -9.07
C SER A 89 13.00 7.38 -8.27
N GLU A 90 12.28 6.31 -7.95
CA GLU A 90 11.12 6.35 -7.07
C GLU A 90 11.52 6.29 -5.58
N GLY A 91 12.77 5.95 -5.28
CA GLY A 91 13.29 5.93 -3.91
C GLY A 91 13.22 7.29 -3.19
N ILE A 92 13.04 8.39 -3.93
CA ILE A 92 12.85 9.72 -3.34
C ILE A 92 11.53 9.85 -2.58
N SER A 93 10.46 9.19 -3.02
CA SER A 93 9.12 9.20 -2.41
C SER A 93 8.83 7.98 -1.53
N ALA A 94 9.68 6.97 -1.53
CA ALA A 94 9.47 5.76 -0.78
C ALA A 94 9.23 6.03 0.71
N PHE A 95 8.27 5.32 1.31
CA PHE A 95 7.84 5.48 2.70
C PHE A 95 7.32 6.88 3.02
N SER A 96 6.70 7.57 2.04
CA SER A 96 6.01 8.83 2.32
C SER A 96 4.90 8.61 3.36
N PRO A 97 4.73 9.52 4.34
CA PRO A 97 3.83 9.30 5.47
C PRO A 97 2.38 9.03 5.09
N GLU A 98 1.91 9.61 3.98
CA GLU A 98 0.53 9.47 3.49
C GLU A 98 0.31 8.23 2.61
N ASP A 99 1.37 7.63 2.06
CA ASP A 99 1.23 6.58 1.03
C ASP A 99 0.51 5.34 1.54
N LEU A 100 0.96 4.77 2.65
CA LEU A 100 0.32 3.57 3.19
C LEU A 100 -1.10 3.82 3.71
N TYR A 101 -1.42 5.03 4.19
CA TYR A 101 -2.79 5.38 4.55
C TYR A 101 -3.68 5.45 3.31
N SER A 102 -3.26 6.16 2.27
CA SER A 102 -4.01 6.28 1.02
C SER A 102 -4.16 4.94 0.30
N ASN A 103 -3.13 4.11 0.33
CA ASN A 103 -3.15 2.75 -0.20
C ASN A 103 -4.19 1.87 0.51
N LEU A 104 -4.24 1.92 1.85
CA LEU A 104 -5.23 1.19 2.63
C LEU A 104 -6.65 1.72 2.39
N MET A 105 -6.81 3.04 2.22
CA MET A 105 -8.08 3.64 1.86
C MET A 105 -8.58 3.14 0.51
N GLY A 106 -7.72 3.09 -0.51
CA GLY A 106 -8.05 2.54 -1.82
C GLY A 106 -8.55 1.09 -1.75
N ALA A 107 -7.81 0.24 -1.03
CA ALA A 107 -8.21 -1.15 -0.82
C ALA A 107 -9.57 -1.26 -0.11
N ARG A 108 -9.84 -0.41 0.89
CA ARG A 108 -11.12 -0.39 1.62
C ARG A 108 -12.28 0.11 0.79
N LEU A 109 -12.09 1.13 -0.05
CA LEU A 109 -13.16 1.59 -0.95
C LEU A 109 -13.55 0.51 -1.95
N SER A 110 -12.57 -0.14 -2.58
CA SER A 110 -12.83 -1.27 -3.46
C SER A 110 -13.52 -2.42 -2.74
N LEU A 111 -13.06 -2.76 -1.53
CA LEU A 111 -13.72 -3.75 -0.67
C LEU A 111 -15.19 -3.38 -0.41
N THR A 112 -15.48 -2.12 -0.09
CA THR A 112 -16.85 -1.65 0.14
C THR A 112 -17.71 -1.82 -1.10
N LEU A 113 -17.21 -1.45 -2.29
CA LEU A 113 -17.94 -1.63 -3.55
C LEU A 113 -18.21 -3.11 -3.84
N ILE A 114 -17.22 -3.97 -3.63
CA ILE A 114 -17.40 -5.41 -3.81
C ILE A 114 -18.50 -5.93 -2.88
N LEU A 115 -18.44 -5.61 -1.58
CA LEU A 115 -19.39 -6.11 -0.59
C LEU A 115 -20.81 -5.59 -0.80
N ASN A 116 -20.98 -4.42 -1.37
CA ASN A 116 -22.26 -3.83 -1.72
C ASN A 116 -22.84 -4.33 -3.05
N GLY A 117 -22.07 -5.10 -3.84
CA GLY A 117 -22.47 -5.53 -5.18
C GLY A 117 -22.26 -4.47 -6.27
N ASP A 118 -21.52 -3.40 -5.96
CA ASP A 118 -21.24 -2.28 -6.86
C ASP A 118 -20.00 -2.51 -7.75
N ALA A 119 -19.54 -3.77 -7.84
CA ALA A 119 -18.35 -4.19 -8.59
C ALA A 119 -18.63 -5.47 -9.39
N THR A 120 -19.79 -5.59 -10.03
CA THR A 120 -20.20 -6.78 -10.79
C THR A 120 -19.38 -7.03 -12.04
N ASN A 121 -18.84 -5.97 -12.64
CA ASN A 121 -17.90 -5.99 -13.76
C ASN A 121 -17.02 -4.75 -13.69
N LEU A 122 -15.99 -4.70 -14.55
CA LEU A 122 -15.01 -3.61 -14.55
C LEU A 122 -15.62 -2.23 -14.82
N GLU A 123 -16.59 -2.14 -15.72
CA GLU A 123 -17.26 -0.86 -16.03
C GLU A 123 -18.06 -0.36 -14.83
N HIS A 124 -18.87 -1.23 -14.23
CA HIS A 124 -19.65 -0.90 -13.03
C HIS A 124 -18.74 -0.53 -11.86
N TYR A 125 -17.65 -1.27 -11.65
CA TYR A 125 -16.61 -0.94 -10.66
C TYR A 125 -16.05 0.47 -10.87
N ASN A 126 -15.65 0.82 -12.09
CA ASN A 126 -15.08 2.14 -12.40
C ASN A 126 -16.08 3.27 -12.17
N GLN A 127 -17.32 3.11 -12.59
CA GLN A 127 -18.40 4.08 -12.35
C GLN A 127 -18.68 4.25 -10.85
N SER A 128 -18.70 3.15 -10.11
CA SER A 128 -18.93 3.16 -8.66
C SER A 128 -17.77 3.78 -7.90
N MET A 129 -16.53 3.52 -8.34
CA MET A 129 -15.33 4.15 -7.77
C MET A 129 -15.36 5.67 -7.96
N GLN A 130 -15.73 6.17 -9.15
CA GLN A 130 -15.86 7.61 -9.40
C GLN A 130 -16.90 8.27 -8.49
N ARG A 131 -17.94 7.55 -8.09
CA ARG A 131 -18.98 8.06 -7.18
C ARG A 131 -18.59 8.04 -5.70
N ILE A 132 -17.88 6.99 -5.26
CA ILE A 132 -17.55 6.83 -3.84
C ILE A 132 -16.36 7.70 -3.40
N ILE A 133 -15.40 7.99 -4.30
CA ILE A 133 -14.22 8.79 -3.97
C ILE A 133 -14.56 10.19 -3.43
N PRO A 134 -15.41 11.00 -4.07
CA PRO A 134 -15.79 12.31 -3.51
C PRO A 134 -16.35 12.20 -2.10
N SER A 135 -17.26 11.25 -1.86
CA SER A 135 -17.83 11.04 -0.52
C SER A 135 -16.79 10.64 0.52
N ALA A 136 -15.80 9.82 0.15
CA ALA A 136 -14.71 9.45 1.05
C ALA A 136 -13.81 10.65 1.36
N LEU A 137 -13.54 11.50 0.38
CA LEU A 137 -12.75 12.73 0.57
C LEU A 137 -13.48 13.74 1.46
N ASP A 138 -14.80 13.88 1.30
CA ASP A 138 -15.64 14.72 2.16
C ASP A 138 -15.61 14.24 3.62
N GLN A 139 -15.69 12.93 3.85
CA GLN A 139 -15.57 12.34 5.19
C GLN A 139 -14.18 12.54 5.83
N LEU A 140 -13.14 12.66 5.02
CA LEU A 140 -11.78 12.96 5.46
C LEU A 140 -11.53 14.47 5.59
N GLU A 141 -12.52 15.30 5.36
CA GLU A 141 -12.40 16.77 5.36
C GLU A 141 -11.28 17.25 4.42
N ALA A 142 -11.21 16.62 3.21
CA ALA A 142 -10.18 16.93 2.24
C ALA A 142 -10.14 18.41 1.90
N GLN A 143 -8.95 18.99 2.02
CA GLN A 143 -8.77 20.43 1.86
C GLN A 143 -8.81 20.83 0.39
N PRO A 144 -9.34 22.03 0.05
CA PRO A 144 -9.31 22.56 -1.29
C PRO A 144 -7.86 22.82 -1.74
N ARG A 145 -7.64 22.81 -3.06
CA ARG A 145 -6.30 22.95 -3.66
C ARG A 145 -5.47 24.10 -3.09
N GLN A 146 -6.09 25.26 -2.85
CA GLN A 146 -5.38 26.42 -2.31
C GLN A 146 -4.88 26.18 -0.89
N ALA A 147 -5.72 25.64 0.00
CA ALA A 147 -5.31 25.28 1.35
C ALA A 147 -4.24 24.20 1.34
N THR A 148 -4.39 23.17 0.49
CA THR A 148 -3.36 22.14 0.30
C THR A 148 -2.02 22.74 -0.09
N GLN A 149 -1.98 23.73 -1.01
CA GLN A 149 -0.74 24.38 -1.40
C GLN A 149 -0.10 25.13 -0.22
N GLN A 150 -0.90 25.83 0.59
CA GLN A 150 -0.39 26.50 1.80
C GLN A 150 0.20 25.51 2.81
N TRP A 151 -0.43 24.34 2.98
CA TRP A 151 0.11 23.28 3.81
C TRP A 151 1.45 22.76 3.27
N PHE A 152 1.56 22.56 1.97
CA PHE A 152 2.82 22.18 1.34
C PHE A 152 3.94 23.19 1.63
N ASP A 153 3.66 24.47 1.51
CA ASP A 153 4.65 25.52 1.78
C ASP A 153 5.07 25.52 3.27
N LEU A 154 4.15 25.26 4.19
CA LEU A 154 4.41 25.22 5.63
C LEU A 154 5.26 24.03 6.09
N ILE A 155 5.21 22.89 5.39
CA ILE A 155 6.01 21.70 5.71
C ILE A 155 7.30 21.60 4.89
N ASP A 156 7.59 22.60 4.05
CA ASP A 156 8.87 22.72 3.33
C ASP A 156 10.03 22.86 4.33
N GLY A 157 11.13 22.19 4.05
CA GLY A 157 12.25 22.06 4.98
C GLY A 157 12.07 20.99 6.06
N GLN A 158 10.85 20.45 6.25
CA GLN A 158 10.55 19.39 7.23
C GLN A 158 10.25 18.05 6.55
N TRP A 159 9.41 18.04 5.52
CA TRP A 159 9.00 16.84 4.80
C TRP A 159 9.75 16.65 3.49
N TRP A 160 10.14 17.74 2.85
CA TRP A 160 11.03 17.85 1.68
C TRP A 160 11.79 19.17 1.78
N ASN A 161 12.67 19.46 0.82
CA ASN A 161 13.38 20.73 0.74
C ASN A 161 13.31 21.31 -0.67
N SER A 162 12.46 22.30 -0.88
CA SER A 162 12.27 22.93 -2.19
C SER A 162 13.48 23.72 -2.70
N GLN A 163 14.46 24.00 -1.85
CA GLN A 163 15.71 24.69 -2.21
C GLN A 163 16.75 23.76 -2.82
N GLU A 164 16.58 22.44 -2.65
CA GLU A 164 17.46 21.47 -3.27
C GLU A 164 17.24 21.39 -4.78
N ARG A 165 18.24 20.85 -5.49
CA ARG A 165 18.13 20.60 -6.93
C ARG A 165 17.32 19.34 -7.19
N VAL A 166 16.65 19.27 -8.35
CA VAL A 166 16.01 18.04 -8.84
C VAL A 166 17.08 16.96 -9.04
N PRO A 167 16.88 15.72 -8.57
CA PRO A 167 15.65 15.16 -7.98
C PRO A 167 15.49 15.39 -6.46
N ASP A 168 16.52 15.81 -5.74
CA ASP A 168 16.57 15.81 -4.28
C ASP A 168 15.54 16.74 -3.63
N LYS A 169 15.09 17.78 -4.35
CA LYS A 169 13.99 18.63 -3.88
C LYS A 169 12.68 17.88 -3.61
N PHE A 170 12.50 16.70 -4.19
CA PHE A 170 11.33 15.83 -3.99
C PHE A 170 11.59 14.71 -3.00
N LEU A 171 12.81 14.65 -2.42
CA LEU A 171 13.17 13.65 -1.44
C LEU A 171 12.32 13.79 -0.19
N VAL A 172 11.57 12.75 0.16
CA VAL A 172 10.82 12.69 1.40
C VAL A 172 11.79 12.61 2.58
N LEU A 173 11.87 13.67 3.37
CA LEU A 173 12.70 13.75 4.58
C LEU A 173 12.06 13.04 5.76
N LYS A 174 10.73 13.19 5.92
CA LYS A 174 9.94 12.52 6.96
C LYS A 174 9.33 11.24 6.37
N ARG A 175 9.96 10.10 6.63
CA ARG A 175 9.49 8.77 6.16
C ARG A 175 8.80 8.00 7.28
N ASP A 176 7.77 7.24 6.93
CA ASP A 176 7.07 6.32 7.83
C ASP A 176 7.37 4.86 7.48
N TYR A 177 8.23 4.23 8.25
CA TYR A 177 8.63 2.83 8.06
C TYR A 177 7.71 1.83 8.78
N HIS A 178 6.62 2.29 9.40
CA HIS A 178 5.66 1.40 10.05
C HIS A 178 4.76 0.75 8.99
N LEU A 179 4.73 -0.56 8.96
CA LEU A 179 4.02 -1.36 7.96
C LEU A 179 2.76 -2.03 8.52
N ALA A 180 2.22 -1.52 9.62
CA ALA A 180 1.06 -2.10 10.29
C ALA A 180 -0.23 -2.00 9.45
N ASP A 181 -1.15 -2.95 9.67
CA ASP A 181 -2.47 -3.00 9.02
C ASP A 181 -3.45 -1.96 9.58
N LYS A 182 -3.14 -1.35 10.71
CA LYS A 182 -3.89 -0.23 11.29
C LYS A 182 -3.15 1.06 11.00
N ARG A 183 -3.80 1.95 10.25
CA ARG A 183 -3.21 3.20 9.78
C ARG A 183 -4.03 4.40 10.23
N TYR A 184 -3.30 5.48 10.52
CA TYR A 184 -3.86 6.80 10.81
C TYR A 184 -3.39 7.78 9.73
N PRO A 185 -4.19 8.81 9.40
CA PRO A 185 -3.69 9.89 8.56
C PRO A 185 -2.58 10.61 9.32
N VAL A 186 -1.53 11.02 8.61
CA VAL A 186 -0.43 11.76 9.21
C VAL A 186 -0.73 13.24 9.13
N LEU A 187 -0.84 13.88 10.29
CA LEU A 187 -1.08 15.31 10.39
C LEU A 187 0.24 16.08 10.30
N PRO A 188 0.30 17.17 9.52
CA PRO A 188 1.54 17.93 9.31
C PRO A 188 2.14 18.49 10.60
N PHE A 189 1.33 18.89 11.56
CA PHE A 189 1.71 19.64 12.77
C PHE A 189 1.44 18.93 14.09
N GLY A 190 1.41 17.59 14.09
CA GLY A 190 1.45 16.84 15.34
C GLY A 190 0.23 16.99 16.23
N GLU A 191 -0.96 17.16 15.69
CA GLU A 191 -2.19 17.07 16.45
C GLU A 191 -2.32 15.67 17.09
N THR A 192 -2.82 15.64 18.33
CA THR A 192 -2.70 14.48 19.20
C THR A 192 -3.71 13.37 18.91
N THR A 193 -4.73 13.61 18.10
CA THR A 193 -5.78 12.62 17.82
C THR A 193 -6.09 12.59 16.32
N PRO A 194 -5.46 11.70 15.55
CA PRO A 194 -5.84 11.53 14.16
C PRO A 194 -7.28 11.00 14.09
N PRO A 195 -8.21 11.70 13.41
CA PRO A 195 -9.61 11.31 13.37
C PRO A 195 -9.74 10.06 12.55
N HIS A 196 -9.82 9.43 11.86
CA HIS A 196 -10.12 8.36 10.91
C HIS A 196 -9.02 7.30 10.75
N TYR A 197 -8.88 6.39 11.72
CA TYR A 197 -8.03 5.23 11.48
C TYR A 197 -8.69 4.23 10.52
N LEU A 198 -7.87 3.56 9.73
CA LEU A 198 -8.26 2.50 8.82
C LEU A 198 -7.65 1.18 9.28
N THR A 199 -8.36 0.09 9.05
CA THR A 199 -7.86 -1.28 9.27
C THR A 199 -8.56 -2.26 8.35
N LEU A 200 -7.96 -3.43 8.17
CA LEU A 200 -8.57 -4.59 7.54
C LEU A 200 -8.69 -5.72 8.57
N PRO A 201 -9.69 -6.60 8.46
CA PRO A 201 -9.80 -7.73 9.36
C PRO A 201 -8.67 -8.74 9.12
N ASP A 202 -8.15 -9.32 10.20
CA ASP A 202 -7.20 -10.44 10.14
C ASP A 202 -7.90 -11.80 10.03
N VAL A 203 -9.15 -11.86 10.51
CA VAL A 203 -9.96 -13.08 10.59
C VAL A 203 -11.37 -12.81 10.11
N TYR A 204 -11.94 -13.71 9.32
CA TYR A 204 -13.36 -13.72 8.96
C TYR A 204 -13.92 -15.14 9.01
N ALA A 205 -15.09 -15.31 9.64
CA ALA A 205 -15.80 -16.60 9.78
C ALA A 205 -14.88 -17.76 10.28
N GLY A 206 -13.95 -17.45 11.18
CA GLY A 206 -12.98 -18.40 11.73
C GLY A 206 -11.72 -18.63 10.88
N TYR A 207 -11.63 -18.03 9.69
CA TYR A 207 -10.46 -18.16 8.82
C TYR A 207 -9.47 -17.02 9.07
N SER A 208 -8.22 -17.36 9.37
CA SER A 208 -7.12 -16.40 9.40
C SER A 208 -6.67 -16.08 7.98
N LEU A 209 -6.87 -14.83 7.53
CA LEU A 209 -6.54 -14.42 6.17
C LEU A 209 -5.06 -14.61 5.83
N LYS A 210 -4.16 -14.46 6.82
CA LYS A 210 -2.72 -14.70 6.67
C LYS A 210 -2.36 -16.13 6.32
N GLN A 211 -3.23 -17.09 6.68
CA GLN A 211 -2.99 -18.52 6.44
C GLN A 211 -3.54 -19.00 5.10
N LEU A 212 -4.38 -18.18 4.43
CA LEU A 212 -5.02 -18.56 3.17
C LEU A 212 -4.14 -18.32 1.95
N ALA A 213 -3.17 -17.40 2.06
CA ALA A 213 -2.24 -17.11 0.97
C ALA A 213 -0.89 -16.65 1.52
N GLU A 214 0.18 -16.90 0.78
CA GLU A 214 1.55 -16.50 1.08
C GLU A 214 2.13 -15.68 -0.07
N PHE A 215 2.76 -14.53 0.26
CA PHE A 215 3.61 -13.82 -0.67
C PHE A 215 4.94 -14.56 -0.85
N GLN A 216 5.36 -14.68 -2.12
CA GLN A 216 6.64 -15.24 -2.51
C GLN A 216 7.32 -14.25 -3.45
N LEU A 217 8.32 -13.54 -2.94
CA LEU A 217 9.07 -12.52 -3.66
C LEU A 217 10.42 -13.12 -4.06
N TRP A 218 10.49 -13.63 -5.29
CA TRP A 218 11.64 -14.37 -5.77
C TRP A 218 12.74 -13.45 -6.26
N PRO A 219 14.00 -13.73 -5.93
CA PRO A 219 15.13 -12.91 -6.36
C PRO A 219 15.19 -12.75 -7.88
N THR A 220 15.47 -11.53 -8.31
CA THR A 220 15.77 -11.18 -9.71
C THR A 220 17.11 -10.46 -9.79
N LYS A 221 17.62 -10.25 -11.00
CA LYS A 221 18.83 -9.45 -11.22
C LYS A 221 18.66 -7.98 -10.79
N GLN A 222 17.44 -7.49 -10.68
CA GLN A 222 17.13 -6.12 -10.28
C GLN A 222 17.26 -5.90 -8.76
N MET A 223 17.35 -6.97 -7.97
CA MET A 223 17.47 -6.92 -6.51
C MET A 223 18.89 -6.62 -6.00
N ALA A 224 19.74 -5.94 -6.77
CA ALA A 224 21.14 -5.71 -6.43
C ALA A 224 21.37 -5.03 -5.07
N ASN A 225 20.45 -4.19 -4.62
CA ASN A 225 20.53 -3.45 -3.35
C ASN A 225 19.78 -4.13 -2.20
N LEU A 226 19.07 -5.21 -2.47
CA LEU A 226 18.31 -5.97 -1.48
C LEU A 226 19.16 -7.19 -1.04
N PRO A 227 19.23 -7.51 0.26
CA PRO A 227 19.86 -8.74 0.70
C PRO A 227 19.19 -9.94 0.03
N VAL A 228 19.95 -10.86 -0.54
CA VAL A 228 19.40 -12.04 -1.20
C VAL A 228 18.80 -12.99 -0.15
N PRO A 229 17.52 -13.40 -0.25
CA PRO A 229 16.92 -14.36 0.67
C PRO A 229 17.45 -15.77 0.39
N LYS A 230 17.27 -16.69 1.33
CA LYS A 230 17.64 -18.10 1.11
C LYS A 230 16.86 -18.73 -0.04
N THR A 231 15.60 -18.39 -0.18
CA THR A 231 14.71 -18.89 -1.24
C THR A 231 13.95 -17.72 -1.87
N TYR A 232 13.06 -17.09 -1.11
CA TYR A 232 12.28 -15.92 -1.48
C TYR A 232 11.94 -15.11 -0.21
N TRP A 233 11.63 -13.82 -0.38
CA TRP A 233 11.10 -12.99 0.70
C TRP A 233 9.62 -13.26 0.91
N LYS A 234 9.20 -13.22 2.18
CA LYS A 234 7.80 -13.35 2.62
C LYS A 234 7.32 -12.05 3.24
N GLU A 235 6.02 -11.95 3.44
CA GLU A 235 5.43 -10.83 4.19
C GLU A 235 6.07 -10.65 5.58
N ALA A 236 6.43 -11.76 6.25
CA ALA A 236 7.09 -11.73 7.56
C ALA A 236 8.44 -10.98 7.55
N ASP A 237 9.10 -10.88 6.40
CA ASP A 237 10.40 -10.23 6.24
C ASP A 237 10.27 -8.71 6.00
N PHE A 238 9.07 -8.20 5.72
CA PHE A 238 8.86 -6.79 5.35
C PHE A 238 9.31 -5.82 6.43
N ALA A 239 9.00 -6.13 7.70
CA ALA A 239 9.40 -5.28 8.82
C ALA A 239 10.92 -5.15 8.95
N ASP A 240 11.66 -6.24 8.76
CA ASP A 240 13.13 -6.24 8.80
C ASP A 240 13.73 -5.45 7.64
N LEU A 241 13.13 -5.54 6.45
CA LEU A 241 13.55 -4.77 5.28
C LEU A 241 13.33 -3.27 5.50
N ALA A 242 12.16 -2.87 6.00
CA ALA A 242 11.87 -1.48 6.31
C ALA A 242 12.77 -0.94 7.43
N GLU A 243 13.05 -1.74 8.47
CA GLU A 243 13.95 -1.35 9.55
C GLU A 243 15.39 -1.15 9.07
N LYS A 244 15.89 -2.00 8.18
CA LYS A 244 17.20 -1.80 7.53
C LYS A 244 17.23 -0.51 6.71
N ALA A 245 16.17 -0.23 5.95
CA ALA A 245 16.03 1.01 5.20
C ALA A 245 16.10 2.22 6.14
N ARG A 246 15.36 2.20 7.25
CA ARG A 246 15.38 3.23 8.29
C ARG A 246 16.77 3.47 8.87
N GLN A 247 17.49 2.39 9.20
CA GLN A 247 18.84 2.47 9.77
C GLN A 247 19.86 3.07 8.78
N ILE A 248 19.72 2.77 7.49
CA ILE A 248 20.58 3.33 6.45
C ILE A 248 20.28 4.83 6.30
N ASP A 249 19.01 5.21 6.21
CA ASP A 249 18.60 6.62 6.10
C ASP A 249 19.10 7.44 7.31
N GLN A 250 19.03 6.91 8.52
CA GLN A 250 19.54 7.59 9.72
C GLN A 250 21.06 7.82 9.70
N LYS A 251 21.82 6.98 9.00
CA LYS A 251 23.28 7.12 8.89
C LYS A 251 23.70 8.04 7.75
N THR A 252 22.92 8.07 6.68
CA THR A 252 23.30 8.74 5.43
C THR A 252 22.69 10.13 5.27
N ARG A 253 21.57 10.40 5.94
CA ARG A 253 20.93 11.72 5.88
C ARG A 253 21.63 12.71 6.79
N PRO A 254 21.88 13.96 6.30
CA PRO A 254 22.34 15.02 7.17
C PRO A 254 21.34 15.19 8.33
N LYS A 255 21.83 15.28 9.54
CA LYS A 255 21.01 15.68 10.69
C LYS A 255 20.44 17.03 10.35
N THR A 256 19.13 17.15 10.23
CA THR A 256 18.46 18.45 10.20
C THR A 256 18.93 19.20 11.43
N THR A 257 19.75 20.24 11.23
CA THR A 257 20.11 21.18 12.29
C THR A 257 18.82 21.72 12.84
N LYS A 258 18.48 21.36 14.07
CA LYS A 258 17.51 22.10 14.86
C LYS A 258 18.09 23.52 14.96
N ASN A 259 17.54 24.45 14.21
CA ASN A 259 17.61 25.85 14.61
C ASN A 259 16.62 25.95 15.77
N ASP A 260 17.19 26.09 16.97
CA ASP A 260 16.50 26.44 18.20
C ASP A 260 15.86 27.84 18.05
#